data_b542be5e39eb214553bd0ae9386f8ac9
#
_entry.id   b542be5e39eb214553bd0ae9386f8ac9
#
_cell.length_a   1.000
_cell.length_b   1.000
_cell.length_c   1.000
_cell.angle_alpha   90.00
_cell.angle_beta   90.00
_cell.angle_gamma   90.00
#
_symmetry.space_group_name_H-M   'P 1'
#
loop_
_entity.id
_entity.type
_entity.pdbx_description
1 polymer ?
#
loop_
_entity_poly.entity_id
_entity_poly.type
_entity_poly.pdbx_seq_one_letter_code
_entity_poly.pdbx_strand_id
1 'polypeptide(L)'
;LSNRPDLCEYQCNGAMAAAKAYSKAPFMIGDEVVARLAGNSTFKSIECVKPGFINIVLSDDFIGNYVKQMASEEKFGCDCAPKNETIFLDYGQCCQTAPYRTSPLGYNRRKP
;
A
#
# COMPACT_ATOMS: atom_id res chain seq x y z
N LEU A 1 1.40 2.72 1.75
CA LEU A 1 2.86 2.76 1.53
C LEU A 1 3.48 3.91 2.31
N SER A 2 4.71 3.74 2.75
CA SER A 2 5.49 4.77 3.43
C SER A 2 5.99 5.83 2.42
N ASN A 3 6.06 7.09 2.87
CA ASN A 3 6.77 8.14 2.12
C ASN A 3 8.31 8.05 2.28
N ARG A 4 8.77 7.21 3.20
CA ARG A 4 10.17 6.95 3.50
C ARG A 4 10.45 5.45 3.41
N PRO A 5 10.58 4.91 2.19
CA PRO A 5 10.80 3.47 1.98
C PRO A 5 12.15 2.98 2.54
N ASP A 6 13.07 3.89 2.81
CA ASP A 6 14.34 3.64 3.50
C ASP A 6 14.18 3.26 4.98
N LEU A 7 13.07 3.65 5.61
CA LEU A 7 12.80 3.41 7.03
C LEU A 7 11.79 2.28 7.26
N CYS A 8 10.77 2.20 6.43
CA CYS A 8 9.70 1.22 6.58
C CYS A 8 8.92 1.07 5.27
N GLU A 9 8.30 -0.07 5.07
CA GLU A 9 7.46 -0.34 3.89
C GLU A 9 6.11 0.34 3.98
N TYR A 10 5.51 0.31 5.18
CA TYR A 10 4.22 0.91 5.45
C TYR A 10 4.29 1.85 6.64
N GLN A 11 3.56 2.94 6.55
CA GLN A 11 3.44 3.91 7.62
C GLN A 11 1.96 4.21 7.87
N CYS A 12 1.53 4.04 9.12
CA CYS A 12 0.19 4.37 9.55
C CYS A 12 0.20 5.68 10.35
N ASN A 13 -0.66 6.62 9.96
CA ASN A 13 -0.85 7.91 10.63
C ASN A 13 -2.20 8.00 11.37
N GLY A 14 -2.91 6.88 11.50
CA GLY A 14 -4.22 6.80 12.11
C GLY A 14 -4.27 7.28 13.57
N ALA A 15 -3.17 7.13 14.31
CA ALA A 15 -3.08 7.59 15.69
C ALA A 15 -3.24 9.12 15.82
N MET A 16 -2.78 9.89 14.83
CA MET A 16 -2.97 11.36 14.81
C MET A 16 -4.43 11.75 14.58
N ALA A 17 -5.13 11.03 13.72
CA ALA A 17 -6.55 11.25 13.50
C ALA A 17 -7.37 10.84 14.74
N ALA A 18 -7.04 9.73 15.35
CA ALA A 18 -7.69 9.22 16.56
C ALA A 18 -7.46 10.12 17.80
N ALA A 19 -6.32 10.80 17.87
CA ALA A 19 -5.97 11.68 18.99
C ALA A 19 -7.05 12.76 19.24
N LYS A 20 -7.62 13.30 18.18
CA LYS A 20 -8.70 14.31 18.28
C LYS A 20 -9.99 13.70 18.82
N ALA A 21 -10.32 12.48 18.40
CA ALA A 21 -11.55 11.80 18.80
C ALA A 21 -11.50 11.31 20.26
N TYR A 22 -10.34 10.85 20.70
CA TYR A 22 -10.16 10.25 22.03
C TYR A 22 -9.53 11.19 23.06
N SER A 23 -9.18 12.43 22.70
CA SER A 23 -8.50 13.40 23.56
C SER A 23 -7.25 12.82 24.24
N LYS A 24 -6.54 11.97 23.54
CA LYS A 24 -5.27 11.34 23.97
C LYS A 24 -4.13 11.81 23.07
N ALA A 25 -2.90 11.80 23.61
CA ALA A 25 -1.72 12.08 22.81
C ALA A 25 -1.56 11.02 21.69
N PRO A 26 -1.28 11.42 20.44
CA PRO A 26 -1.17 10.48 19.30
C PRO A 26 -0.15 9.37 19.54
N PHE A 27 0.97 9.71 20.18
CA PHE A 27 2.03 8.77 20.51
C PHE A 27 1.55 7.66 21.47
N MET A 28 0.76 8.01 22.48
CA MET A 28 0.20 7.01 23.41
C MET A 28 -0.73 6.02 22.71
N ILE A 29 -1.54 6.51 21.77
CA ILE A 29 -2.42 5.65 20.96
C ILE A 29 -1.57 4.74 20.07
N GLY A 30 -0.52 5.30 19.47
CA GLY A 30 0.42 4.52 18.65
C GLY A 30 1.09 3.40 19.45
N ASP A 31 1.57 3.68 20.66
CA ASP A 31 2.19 2.67 21.53
C ASP A 31 1.21 1.57 21.96
N GLU A 32 -0.04 1.92 22.28
CA GLU A 32 -1.08 0.93 22.58
C GLU A 32 -1.35 -0.01 21.39
N VAL A 33 -1.33 0.54 20.16
CA VAL A 33 -1.51 -0.24 18.93
C VAL A 33 -0.31 -1.16 18.70
N VAL A 34 0.90 -0.64 18.82
CA VAL A 34 2.14 -1.41 18.68
C VAL A 34 2.18 -2.55 19.69
N ALA A 35 1.83 -2.29 20.96
CA ALA A 35 1.78 -3.32 22.00
C ALA A 35 0.79 -4.46 21.69
N ARG A 36 -0.35 -4.13 21.09
CA ARG A 36 -1.36 -5.14 20.69
C ARG A 36 -0.95 -5.95 19.46
N LEU A 37 -0.16 -5.36 18.58
CA LEU A 37 0.33 -6.02 17.37
C LEU A 37 1.68 -6.72 17.59
N ALA A 38 2.37 -6.42 18.69
CA ALA A 38 3.58 -7.10 19.09
C ALA A 38 3.29 -8.60 19.29
N GLY A 39 4.02 -9.46 18.60
CA GLY A 39 3.81 -10.91 18.61
C GLY A 39 3.06 -11.47 17.40
N ASN A 40 2.61 -10.62 16.48
CA ASN A 40 2.08 -11.08 15.21
C ASN A 40 3.25 -11.40 14.24
N SER A 41 3.34 -12.64 13.81
CA SER A 41 4.40 -13.13 12.90
C SER A 41 4.39 -12.48 11.51
N THR A 42 3.36 -11.77 11.17
CA THR A 42 3.23 -11.02 9.91
C THR A 42 4.26 -9.87 9.83
N PHE A 43 4.61 -9.32 10.98
CA PHE A 43 5.49 -8.14 11.06
C PHE A 43 6.89 -8.52 11.51
N LYS A 44 7.89 -8.06 10.76
CA LYS A 44 9.30 -8.15 11.12
C LYS A 44 9.65 -7.13 12.22
N SER A 45 9.16 -5.91 12.05
CA SER A 45 9.22 -4.87 13.06
C SER A 45 8.03 -3.92 12.96
N ILE A 46 7.63 -3.40 14.12
CA ILE A 46 6.58 -2.41 14.22
C ILE A 46 6.99 -1.41 15.31
N GLU A 47 7.03 -0.14 14.98
CA GLU A 47 7.53 0.91 15.86
C GLU A 47 6.64 2.15 15.83
N CYS A 48 6.43 2.76 17.01
CA CYS A 48 5.77 4.06 17.08
C CYS A 48 6.80 5.18 17.14
N VAL A 49 6.75 6.09 16.18
CA VAL A 49 7.65 7.24 16.06
C VAL A 49 6.86 8.53 16.25
N LYS A 50 7.41 9.45 17.04
CA LYS A 50 6.78 10.76 17.26
C LYS A 50 6.57 11.51 15.94
N PRO A 51 5.44 12.21 15.77
CA PRO A 51 4.39 12.51 16.79
C PRO A 51 3.33 11.42 16.98
N GLY A 52 3.34 10.31 16.25
CA GLY A 52 2.35 9.24 16.32
C GLY A 52 2.26 8.44 15.01
N PHE A 53 3.35 8.35 14.29
CA PHE A 53 3.48 7.47 13.13
C PHE A 53 3.82 6.05 13.58
N ILE A 54 3.15 5.07 13.02
CA ILE A 54 3.48 3.67 13.23
C ILE A 54 4.17 3.17 11.96
N ASN A 55 5.44 2.88 12.07
CA ASN A 55 6.25 2.31 10.99
C ASN A 55 6.16 0.79 11.06
N ILE A 56 5.90 0.17 9.92
CA ILE A 56 5.65 -1.27 9.81
C ILE A 56 6.57 -1.83 8.73
N VAL A 57 7.29 -2.90 9.10
CA VAL A 57 8.09 -3.73 8.19
C VAL A 57 7.50 -5.13 8.22
N LEU A 58 7.20 -5.69 7.05
CA LEU A 58 6.64 -7.03 6.92
C LEU A 58 7.74 -8.10 7.10
N SER A 59 7.34 -9.30 7.54
CA SER A 59 8.26 -10.43 7.61
C SER A 59 8.50 -11.03 6.23
N ASP A 60 9.72 -11.45 5.97
CA ASP A 60 10.11 -12.08 4.69
C ASP A 60 9.31 -13.37 4.45
N ASP A 61 9.01 -14.12 5.51
CA ASP A 61 8.16 -15.32 5.45
C ASP A 61 6.73 -15.01 5.03
N PHE A 62 6.16 -13.93 5.53
CA PHE A 62 4.82 -13.49 5.15
C PHE A 62 4.79 -13.12 3.66
N ILE A 63 5.76 -12.32 3.20
CA ILE A 63 5.86 -11.92 1.80
C ILE A 63 6.04 -13.15 0.90
N GLY A 64 6.93 -14.07 1.28
CA GLY A 64 7.18 -15.29 0.53
C GLY A 64 5.96 -16.19 0.39
N ASN A 65 5.18 -16.34 1.48
CA ASN A 65 3.93 -17.10 1.45
C ASN A 65 2.86 -16.41 0.63
N TYR A 66 2.75 -15.09 0.71
CA TYR A 66 1.81 -14.32 -0.09
C TYR A 66 2.09 -14.44 -1.59
N VAL A 67 3.37 -14.35 -1.99
CA VAL A 67 3.78 -14.52 -3.39
C VAL A 67 3.49 -15.94 -3.87
N LYS A 68 3.74 -16.98 -3.05
CA LYS A 68 3.40 -18.36 -3.39
C LYS A 68 1.90 -18.55 -3.58
N GLN A 69 1.08 -17.94 -2.71
CA GLN A 69 -0.36 -17.96 -2.84
C GLN A 69 -0.79 -17.30 -4.16
N MET A 70 -0.30 -16.10 -4.45
CA MET A 70 -0.58 -15.41 -5.72
C MET A 70 -0.22 -16.26 -6.93
N ALA A 71 0.95 -16.93 -6.90
CA ALA A 71 1.39 -17.78 -8.00
C ALA A 71 0.52 -19.03 -8.21
N SER A 72 -0.19 -19.48 -7.16
CA SER A 72 -1.12 -20.61 -7.22
C SER A 72 -2.52 -20.23 -7.72
N GLU A 73 -2.85 -18.95 -7.72
CA GLU A 73 -4.15 -18.43 -8.18
C GLU A 73 -4.13 -18.19 -9.69
N GLU A 74 -5.23 -18.54 -10.38
CA GLU A 74 -5.35 -18.39 -11.84
C GLU A 74 -5.16 -16.94 -12.32
N LYS A 75 -5.54 -15.97 -11.49
CA LYS A 75 -5.45 -14.53 -11.81
C LYS A 75 -4.35 -13.82 -11.04
N PHE A 76 -3.41 -14.54 -10.46
CA PHE A 76 -2.27 -13.95 -9.74
C PHE A 76 -2.67 -12.90 -8.69
N GLY A 77 -3.72 -13.17 -7.89
CA GLY A 77 -4.22 -12.26 -6.87
C GLY A 77 -5.07 -11.10 -7.39
N CYS A 78 -5.43 -11.10 -8.68
CA CYS A 78 -6.30 -10.09 -9.29
C CYS A 78 -7.78 -10.47 -9.24
N ASP A 79 -8.23 -11.22 -8.23
CA ASP A 79 -9.63 -11.59 -8.02
C ASP A 79 -10.47 -10.41 -7.51
N CYS A 80 -10.55 -9.38 -8.32
CA CYS A 80 -11.48 -8.29 -8.10
C CYS A 80 -12.87 -8.69 -8.57
N ALA A 81 -13.92 -8.30 -7.82
CA ALA A 81 -15.29 -8.39 -8.31
C ALA A 81 -15.38 -7.75 -9.71
N PRO A 82 -16.02 -8.41 -10.69
CA PRO A 82 -16.10 -7.89 -12.04
C PRO A 82 -16.77 -6.51 -12.02
N LYS A 83 -15.98 -5.48 -12.23
CA LYS A 83 -16.53 -4.18 -12.61
C LYS A 83 -16.92 -4.32 -14.05
N ASN A 84 -18.19 -4.09 -14.40
CA ASN A 84 -18.68 -4.09 -15.77
C ASN A 84 -18.15 -2.84 -16.52
N GLU A 85 -16.83 -2.65 -16.49
CA GLU A 85 -16.15 -1.57 -17.18
C GLU A 85 -15.38 -2.15 -18.36
N THR A 86 -15.62 -1.63 -19.54
CA THR A 86 -14.82 -1.98 -20.73
C THR A 86 -13.61 -1.06 -20.78
N ILE A 87 -12.41 -1.65 -20.63
CA ILE A 87 -11.15 -0.92 -20.75
C ILE A 87 -10.57 -1.21 -22.12
N PHE A 88 -10.42 -0.18 -22.93
CA PHE A 88 -9.74 -0.27 -24.23
C PHE A 88 -8.28 0.14 -24.05
N LEU A 89 -7.37 -0.79 -24.31
CA LEU A 89 -5.93 -0.55 -24.29
C LEU A 89 -5.42 -0.52 -25.73
N ASP A 90 -4.98 0.66 -26.18
CA ASP A 90 -4.34 0.84 -27.47
C ASP A 90 -2.86 1.16 -27.24
N TYR A 91 -1.99 0.24 -27.60
CA TYR A 91 -0.56 0.47 -27.69
C TYR A 91 -0.26 1.03 -29.07
N GLY A 92 -0.44 2.34 -29.25
CA GLY A 92 -0.03 3.00 -30.49
C GLY A 92 1.42 2.71 -30.79
N GLN A 93 1.68 2.11 -31.94
CA GLN A 93 3.04 2.00 -32.49
C GLN A 93 3.64 3.41 -32.54
N CYS A 94 4.83 3.58 -31.96
CA CYS A 94 5.53 4.84 -31.87
C CYS A 94 5.76 5.42 -33.25
N CYS A 95 4.85 6.25 -33.74
CA CYS A 95 5.14 7.18 -34.84
C CYS A 95 6.01 8.29 -34.29
N GLN A 96 7.20 8.43 -34.82
CA GLN A 96 8.29 9.31 -34.40
C GLN A 96 7.99 10.83 -34.42
N THR A 97 6.74 11.27 -34.54
CA THR A 97 6.43 12.68 -34.79
C THR A 97 5.43 13.34 -33.85
N ALA A 98 4.97 12.68 -32.79
CA ALA A 98 4.09 13.32 -31.81
C ALA A 98 4.60 13.12 -30.37
N PRO A 99 4.76 14.19 -29.59
CA PRO A 99 5.09 14.05 -28.18
C PRO A 99 3.87 13.56 -27.44
N TYR A 100 3.73 12.24 -27.32
CA TYR A 100 2.71 11.65 -26.45
C TYR A 100 3.10 11.90 -24.99
N ARG A 101 2.27 12.65 -24.30
CA ARG A 101 2.31 12.77 -22.86
C ARG A 101 1.80 11.45 -22.28
N THR A 102 2.69 10.48 -22.13
CA THR A 102 2.39 9.25 -21.39
C THR A 102 2.19 9.60 -19.92
N SER A 103 1.04 9.28 -19.35
CA SER A 103 0.93 9.19 -17.90
C SER A 103 1.90 8.10 -17.41
N PRO A 104 2.42 8.18 -16.19
CA PRO A 104 3.37 7.20 -15.66
C PRO A 104 2.89 5.73 -15.71
N LEU A 105 1.63 5.49 -16.04
CA LEU A 105 1.00 4.17 -16.14
C LEU A 105 0.56 3.81 -17.57
N GLY A 106 0.89 4.60 -18.60
CA GLY A 106 0.54 4.27 -19.98
C GLY A 106 -0.96 4.31 -20.31
N TYR A 107 -1.78 4.89 -19.46
CA TYR A 107 -3.23 4.96 -19.67
C TYR A 107 -3.63 6.21 -20.45
N ASN A 108 -4.24 6.02 -21.61
CA ASN A 108 -4.99 7.08 -22.29
C ASN A 108 -6.48 6.95 -21.91
N ARG A 109 -6.94 7.75 -20.96
CA ARG A 109 -8.36 7.87 -20.65
C ARG A 109 -8.97 8.87 -21.63
N ARG A 110 -9.66 8.41 -22.67
CA ARG A 110 -10.60 9.27 -23.37
C ARG A 110 -11.87 9.32 -22.55
N LYS A 111 -12.27 10.52 -22.12
CA LYS A 111 -13.63 10.78 -21.63
C LYS A 111 -14.58 10.77 -22.82
N PRO A 112 -15.82 10.29 -22.61
CA PRO A 112 -16.85 10.38 -23.61
C PRO A 112 -17.21 11.82 -23.95
#